data_069c65bd888a5d330507673f9a438c4c
#
_entry.id   069c65bd888a5d330507673f9a438c4c
#
_cell.length_a   1.000
_cell.length_b   1.000
_cell.length_c   1.000
_cell.angle_alpha   90.00
_cell.angle_beta   90.00
_cell.angle_gamma   90.00
#
_symmetry.space_group_name_H-M   'P 1'
#
loop_
_entity.id
_entity.type
_entity.pdbx_description
1 polymer ?
#
loop_
_entity_poly.entity_id
_entity_poly.type
_entity_poly.pdbx_seq_one_letter_code
_entity_poly.pdbx_strand_id
1 'polypeptide(L)'
;MSIERQWGEESASIFTLLKLTDMQKIVFTLLGSLLGFLVFAQDATDLRKKHFNTGDGIAIRGYDPVAYFTQNKAVKGSSEWSTSYEGVTYYFSSASDKEEFRKAPARYEPQYGGWCAYAMGKDGTKVDVDPGTFKITGGKLFLFYNQFFTNTLKSWNKDEPNLHRQADNNWQKLFH
;
A
#
# COMPACT_ATOMS: atom_id res chain seq x y z
N MET A 1 21.64 -31.17 -61.47
CA MET A 1 22.09 -30.21 -60.45
C MET A 1 20.95 -29.21 -60.10
N SER A 2 19.75 -29.67 -59.83
CA SER A 2 18.58 -28.80 -59.60
C SER A 2 17.68 -29.22 -58.42
N ILE A 3 17.66 -30.47 -58.02
CA ILE A 3 16.73 -31.02 -57.04
C ILE A 3 17.20 -30.76 -55.58
N GLU A 4 18.47 -30.87 -55.29
CA GLU A 4 19.03 -30.70 -53.93
C GLU A 4 18.97 -29.27 -53.42
N ARG A 5 19.00 -28.25 -54.26
CA ARG A 5 18.84 -26.84 -53.87
C ARG A 5 17.41 -26.52 -53.48
N GLN A 6 16.43 -27.10 -54.12
CA GLN A 6 14.99 -26.85 -53.84
C GLN A 6 14.59 -27.39 -52.49
N TRP A 7 15.10 -28.55 -52.06
CA TRP A 7 14.84 -29.12 -50.72
C TRP A 7 15.49 -28.33 -49.60
N GLY A 8 16.64 -27.68 -49.83
CA GLY A 8 17.32 -26.85 -48.83
C GLY A 8 16.57 -25.54 -48.55
N GLU A 9 16.00 -24.91 -49.57
CA GLU A 9 15.25 -23.64 -49.40
C GLU A 9 13.86 -23.87 -48.77
N GLU A 10 13.20 -24.98 -49.10
CA GLU A 10 11.89 -25.31 -48.52
C GLU A 10 12.01 -25.68 -47.03
N SER A 11 13.02 -26.43 -46.64
CA SER A 11 13.29 -26.77 -45.24
C SER A 11 13.69 -25.55 -44.40
N ALA A 12 14.46 -24.63 -44.92
CA ALA A 12 14.83 -23.37 -44.24
C ALA A 12 13.62 -22.46 -44.06
N SER A 13 12.71 -22.41 -45.03
CA SER A 13 11.48 -21.64 -44.94
C SER A 13 10.52 -22.19 -43.85
N ILE A 14 10.35 -23.51 -43.79
CA ILE A 14 9.52 -24.19 -42.78
C ILE A 14 10.11 -23.99 -41.38
N PHE A 15 11.43 -24.08 -41.20
CA PHE A 15 12.09 -23.83 -39.91
C PHE A 15 11.95 -22.37 -39.45
N THR A 16 11.99 -21.42 -40.36
CA THR A 16 11.82 -20.00 -40.09
C THR A 16 10.37 -19.70 -39.68
N LEU A 17 9.39 -20.29 -40.36
CA LEU A 17 7.96 -20.17 -40.00
C LEU A 17 7.63 -20.80 -38.63
N LEU A 18 8.19 -21.95 -38.30
CA LEU A 18 8.04 -22.61 -37.01
C LEU A 18 8.61 -21.75 -35.85
N LYS A 19 9.79 -21.15 -36.05
CA LYS A 19 10.36 -20.20 -35.05
C LYS A 19 9.53 -18.94 -34.88
N LEU A 20 8.94 -18.40 -35.94
CA LEU A 20 8.04 -17.24 -35.88
C LEU A 20 6.76 -17.54 -35.09
N THR A 21 6.17 -18.73 -35.28
CA THR A 21 4.97 -19.12 -34.52
C THR A 21 5.25 -19.34 -33.03
N ASP A 22 6.41 -19.87 -32.68
CA ASP A 22 6.82 -20.06 -31.29
C ASP A 22 7.15 -18.70 -30.61
N MET A 23 7.80 -17.80 -31.32
CA MET A 23 7.99 -16.41 -30.82
C MET A 23 6.67 -15.67 -30.60
N GLN A 24 5.71 -15.83 -31.53
CA GLN A 24 4.39 -15.24 -31.34
C GLN A 24 3.68 -15.80 -30.10
N LYS A 25 3.70 -17.10 -29.87
CA LYS A 25 3.14 -17.72 -28.67
C LYS A 25 3.78 -17.18 -27.38
N ILE A 26 5.12 -17.04 -27.36
CA ILE A 26 5.86 -16.48 -26.23
C ILE A 26 5.43 -15.03 -25.98
N VAL A 27 5.32 -14.21 -27.01
CA VAL A 27 4.89 -12.81 -26.92
C VAL A 27 3.45 -12.72 -26.39
N PHE A 28 2.51 -13.53 -26.89
CA PHE A 28 1.14 -13.54 -26.39
C PHE A 28 1.06 -14.03 -24.95
N THR A 29 1.85 -15.01 -24.56
CA THR A 29 1.89 -15.50 -23.17
C THR A 29 2.43 -14.41 -22.21
N LEU A 30 3.51 -13.73 -22.60
CA LEU A 30 4.08 -12.62 -21.83
C LEU A 30 3.11 -11.43 -21.75
N LEU A 31 2.44 -11.10 -22.84
CA LEU A 31 1.45 -10.01 -22.87
C LEU A 31 0.24 -10.35 -21.99
N GLY A 32 -0.25 -11.58 -22.03
CA GLY A 32 -1.35 -12.05 -21.18
C GLY A 32 -1.00 -12.03 -19.69
N SER A 33 0.22 -12.44 -19.33
CA SER A 33 0.69 -12.36 -17.94
C SER A 33 0.83 -10.92 -17.46
N LEU A 34 1.32 -10.01 -18.28
CA LEU A 34 1.46 -8.59 -17.94
C LEU A 34 0.10 -7.94 -17.70
N LEU A 35 -0.90 -8.23 -18.54
CA LEU A 35 -2.27 -7.74 -18.36
C LEU A 35 -2.89 -8.25 -17.04
N GLY A 36 -2.66 -9.51 -16.67
CA GLY A 36 -3.09 -10.07 -15.40
C GLY A 36 -2.53 -9.31 -14.19
N PHE A 37 -1.24 -8.98 -14.20
CA PHE A 37 -0.60 -8.20 -13.12
C PHE A 37 -1.19 -6.79 -12.98
N LEU A 38 -1.53 -6.13 -14.10
CA LEU A 38 -2.12 -4.79 -14.07
C LEU A 38 -3.52 -4.79 -13.43
N VAL A 39 -4.34 -5.78 -13.70
CA VAL A 39 -5.68 -5.91 -13.10
C VAL A 39 -5.58 -6.14 -11.59
N PHE A 40 -4.76 -7.06 -11.12
CA PHE A 40 -4.57 -7.31 -9.68
C PHE A 40 -4.03 -6.09 -8.93
N ALA A 41 -3.11 -5.34 -9.53
CA ALA A 41 -2.57 -4.12 -8.93
C ALA A 41 -3.64 -3.03 -8.79
N GLN A 42 -4.54 -2.89 -9.74
CA GLN A 42 -5.63 -1.93 -9.69
C GLN A 42 -6.63 -2.28 -8.58
N ASP A 43 -7.05 -3.54 -8.47
CA ASP A 43 -7.95 -4.01 -7.42
C ASP A 43 -7.39 -3.76 -6.02
N ALA A 44 -6.11 -4.02 -5.79
CA ALA A 44 -5.43 -3.76 -4.52
C ALA A 44 -5.43 -2.26 -4.17
N THR A 45 -5.15 -1.40 -5.14
CA THR A 45 -5.18 0.06 -4.97
C THR A 45 -6.57 0.57 -4.62
N ASP A 46 -7.62 0.06 -5.26
CA ASP A 46 -8.99 0.48 -5.00
C ASP A 46 -9.48 -0.01 -3.63
N LEU A 47 -9.08 -1.22 -3.21
CA LEU A 47 -9.33 -1.70 -1.85
C LEU A 47 -8.65 -0.80 -0.80
N ARG A 48 -7.41 -0.37 -1.01
CA ARG A 48 -6.72 0.56 -0.10
C ARG A 48 -7.47 1.89 0.00
N LYS A 49 -7.83 2.51 -1.13
CA LYS A 49 -8.62 3.75 -1.15
C LYS A 49 -9.94 3.62 -0.39
N LYS A 50 -10.64 2.49 -0.55
CA LYS A 50 -11.91 2.20 0.14
C LYS A 50 -11.75 2.03 1.65
N HIS A 51 -10.63 1.44 2.09
CA HIS A 51 -10.50 1.01 3.47
C HIS A 51 -9.63 1.93 4.33
N PHE A 52 -8.71 2.72 3.74
CA PHE A 52 -7.88 3.67 4.48
C PHE A 52 -8.67 4.90 4.95
N ASN A 53 -8.22 5.51 6.03
CA ASN A 53 -8.74 6.78 6.56
C ASN A 53 -8.13 7.95 5.77
N THR A 54 -8.73 8.24 4.61
CA THR A 54 -8.28 9.30 3.71
C THR A 54 -9.36 10.35 3.56
N GLY A 55 -9.45 11.25 4.54
CA GLY A 55 -10.29 12.44 4.38
C GLY A 55 -9.80 13.26 3.19
N ASP A 56 -10.68 13.58 2.24
CA ASP A 56 -10.36 14.30 1.00
C ASP A 56 -9.21 13.65 0.18
N GLY A 57 -9.06 12.33 0.28
CA GLY A 57 -8.01 11.56 -0.41
C GLY A 57 -6.63 11.64 0.22
N ILE A 58 -6.48 12.28 1.40
CA ILE A 58 -5.22 12.52 2.09
C ILE A 58 -5.16 11.73 3.40
N ALA A 59 -4.11 10.92 3.59
CA ALA A 59 -3.89 10.15 4.80
C ALA A 59 -3.55 11.03 6.00
N ILE A 60 -3.88 10.53 7.19
CA ILE A 60 -3.53 11.14 8.50
C ILE A 60 -3.95 12.61 8.56
N ARG A 61 -5.01 13.01 7.86
CA ARG A 61 -5.44 14.41 7.76
C ARG A 61 -4.31 15.36 7.32
N GLY A 62 -3.35 14.87 6.52
CA GLY A 62 -2.20 15.63 6.02
C GLY A 62 -1.10 15.86 7.06
N TYR A 63 -1.01 15.06 8.11
CA TYR A 63 0.16 15.01 8.98
C TYR A 63 1.25 14.14 8.38
N ASP A 64 2.50 14.51 8.64
CA ASP A 64 3.70 13.87 8.11
C ASP A 64 3.94 12.51 8.78
N PRO A 65 3.85 11.38 8.05
CA PRO A 65 4.03 10.07 8.64
C PRO A 65 5.48 9.83 9.13
N VAL A 66 6.48 10.47 8.54
CA VAL A 66 7.90 10.31 8.92
C VAL A 66 8.19 11.04 10.23
N ALA A 67 7.60 12.20 10.46
CA ALA A 67 7.82 13.00 11.65
C ALA A 67 7.45 12.27 12.95
N TYR A 68 6.47 11.35 12.92
CA TYR A 68 6.16 10.53 14.10
C TYR A 68 7.36 9.70 14.56
N PHE A 69 8.14 9.17 13.62
CA PHE A 69 9.30 8.32 13.90
C PHE A 69 10.57 9.11 14.19
N THR A 70 10.78 10.20 13.47
CA THR A 70 12.01 10.97 13.54
C THR A 70 12.00 12.03 14.64
N GLN A 71 10.82 12.60 14.92
CA GLN A 71 10.65 13.70 15.88
C GLN A 71 9.77 13.34 17.07
N ASN A 72 9.16 12.16 17.06
CA ASN A 72 8.14 11.73 18.04
C ASN A 72 7.02 12.77 18.21
N LYS A 73 6.58 13.35 17.09
CA LYS A 73 5.55 14.42 17.06
C LYS A 73 4.63 14.26 15.85
N ALA A 74 3.37 14.65 16.03
CA ALA A 74 2.44 14.89 14.94
C ALA A 74 2.76 16.26 14.33
N VAL A 75 3.41 16.29 13.19
CA VAL A 75 3.78 17.50 12.46
C VAL A 75 2.90 17.64 11.24
N LYS A 76 2.31 18.81 11.01
CA LYS A 76 1.49 19.06 9.83
C LYS A 76 2.38 19.09 8.58
N GLY A 77 2.01 18.32 7.57
CA GLY A 77 2.62 18.37 6.26
C GLY A 77 2.03 19.46 5.37
N SER A 78 2.61 19.63 4.20
CA SER A 78 2.19 20.56 3.16
C SER A 78 1.94 19.81 1.84
N SER A 79 1.00 20.28 1.03
CA SER A 79 0.78 19.77 -0.33
C SER A 79 1.99 19.97 -1.26
N GLU A 80 2.86 20.92 -0.94
CA GLU A 80 4.14 21.15 -1.64
C GLU A 80 5.03 19.90 -1.57
N TRP A 81 5.07 19.25 -0.40
CA TRP A 81 5.81 18.03 -0.17
C TRP A 81 4.85 16.85 -0.10
N SER A 82 4.31 16.41 -1.23
CA SER A 82 3.38 15.30 -1.28
C SER A 82 3.87 14.16 -2.16
N THR A 83 3.40 12.93 -1.88
CA THR A 83 3.55 11.78 -2.77
C THR A 83 2.37 10.83 -2.61
N SER A 84 2.08 10.08 -3.66
CA SER A 84 1.12 8.97 -3.59
C SER A 84 1.87 7.64 -3.47
N TYR A 85 1.36 6.77 -2.61
CA TYR A 85 1.81 5.40 -2.49
C TYR A 85 0.59 4.47 -2.52
N GLU A 86 0.55 3.58 -3.51
CA GLU A 86 -0.54 2.63 -3.73
C GLU A 86 -1.94 3.28 -3.62
N GLY A 87 -2.11 4.43 -4.27
CA GLY A 87 -3.37 5.15 -4.35
C GLY A 87 -3.74 6.04 -3.16
N VAL A 88 -2.93 6.08 -2.10
CA VAL A 88 -3.10 6.94 -0.93
C VAL A 88 -2.11 8.10 -0.98
N THR A 89 -2.57 9.32 -0.77
CA THR A 89 -1.72 10.53 -0.80
C THR A 89 -1.26 10.90 0.61
N TYR A 90 0.03 11.18 0.75
CA TYR A 90 0.68 11.61 1.99
C TYR A 90 1.29 12.99 1.82
N TYR A 91 1.20 13.81 2.87
CA TYR A 91 1.84 15.12 2.97
C TYR A 91 3.02 15.04 3.94
N PHE A 92 4.06 15.80 3.66
CA PHE A 92 5.28 15.83 4.47
C PHE A 92 5.60 17.25 4.90
N SER A 93 6.34 17.38 6.00
CA SER A 93 6.77 18.67 6.53
C SER A 93 8.04 19.20 5.84
N SER A 94 8.73 18.34 5.07
CA SER A 94 9.93 18.67 4.34
C SER A 94 10.15 17.77 3.12
N ALA A 95 11.00 18.23 2.19
CA ALA A 95 11.50 17.42 1.08
C ALA A 95 12.25 16.18 1.58
N SER A 96 13.01 16.30 2.67
CA SER A 96 13.76 15.19 3.27
C SER A 96 12.84 14.08 3.75
N ASP A 97 11.76 14.40 4.45
CA ASP A 97 10.81 13.42 4.98
C ASP A 97 10.05 12.72 3.83
N LYS A 98 9.70 13.47 2.78
CA LYS A 98 9.13 12.90 1.55
C LYS A 98 10.07 11.86 0.92
N GLU A 99 11.35 12.16 0.77
CA GLU A 99 12.33 11.23 0.20
C GLU A 99 12.60 10.05 1.12
N GLU A 100 12.58 10.24 2.43
CA GLU A 100 12.71 9.16 3.40
C GLU A 100 11.49 8.21 3.33
N PHE A 101 10.28 8.74 3.23
CA PHE A 101 9.08 7.93 3.00
C PHE A 101 9.18 7.11 1.71
N ARG A 102 9.62 7.72 0.61
CA ARG A 102 9.73 7.04 -0.71
C ARG A 102 10.66 5.84 -0.71
N LYS A 103 11.68 5.83 0.15
CA LYS A 103 12.60 4.70 0.30
C LYS A 103 11.95 3.48 0.96
N ALA A 104 11.03 3.70 1.89
CA ALA A 104 10.39 2.64 2.67
C ALA A 104 8.97 3.02 3.12
N PRO A 105 8.00 3.19 2.19
CA PRO A 105 6.67 3.70 2.52
C PRO A 105 5.95 2.88 3.59
N ALA A 106 5.95 1.55 3.46
CA ALA A 106 5.28 0.63 4.39
C ALA A 106 5.78 0.74 5.85
N ARG A 107 6.99 1.27 6.07
CA ARG A 107 7.53 1.52 7.41
C ARG A 107 6.82 2.66 8.12
N TYR A 108 6.45 3.69 7.36
CA TYR A 108 5.93 4.95 7.89
C TYR A 108 4.41 5.03 7.87
N GLU A 109 3.74 4.15 7.11
CA GLU A 109 2.29 4.11 7.08
C GLU A 109 1.70 3.77 8.46
N PRO A 110 0.61 4.44 8.86
CA PRO A 110 -0.08 4.08 10.09
C PRO A 110 -0.73 2.69 9.94
N GLN A 111 -0.75 1.94 11.02
CA GLN A 111 -1.46 0.68 11.08
C GLN A 111 -2.97 0.91 10.88
N TYR A 112 -3.64 -0.11 10.36
CA TYR A 112 -5.10 -0.10 10.11
C TYR A 112 -5.54 1.06 9.21
N GLY A 113 -4.69 1.42 8.23
CA GLY A 113 -4.97 2.50 7.29
C GLY A 113 -5.20 3.86 7.95
N GLY A 114 -4.73 4.07 9.17
CA GLY A 114 -4.89 5.32 9.90
C GLY A 114 -6.20 5.45 10.68
N TRP A 115 -7.00 4.39 10.82
CA TRP A 115 -8.13 4.34 11.75
C TRP A 115 -7.68 4.14 13.20
N CYS A 116 -8.57 4.44 14.15
CA CYS A 116 -8.32 4.25 15.57
C CYS A 116 -8.01 2.79 15.89
N ALA A 117 -6.78 2.52 16.35
CA ALA A 117 -6.31 1.18 16.66
C ALA A 117 -7.13 0.51 17.76
N TYR A 118 -7.58 1.27 18.76
CA TYR A 118 -8.44 0.74 19.84
C TYR A 118 -9.79 0.26 19.31
N ALA A 119 -10.46 1.05 18.48
CA ALA A 119 -11.74 0.67 17.90
C ALA A 119 -11.60 -0.54 16.97
N MET A 120 -10.54 -0.56 16.16
CA MET A 120 -10.21 -1.70 15.31
C MET A 120 -10.00 -2.98 16.13
N GLY A 121 -9.31 -2.88 17.28
CA GLY A 121 -9.10 -4.03 18.18
C GLY A 121 -10.34 -4.44 18.96
N LYS A 122 -11.15 -3.49 19.37
CA LYS A 122 -12.34 -3.75 20.20
C LYS A 122 -13.43 -4.50 19.42
N ASP A 123 -13.78 -4.02 18.24
CA ASP A 123 -14.93 -4.51 17.46
C ASP A 123 -14.77 -4.40 15.92
N GLY A 124 -13.62 -3.94 15.44
CA GLY A 124 -13.35 -3.76 14.01
C GLY A 124 -13.95 -2.50 13.40
N THR A 125 -14.46 -1.58 14.21
CA THR A 125 -15.10 -0.36 13.74
C THR A 125 -14.05 0.64 13.25
N LYS A 126 -14.33 1.28 12.11
CA LYS A 126 -13.55 2.39 11.57
C LYS A 126 -13.94 3.68 12.27
N VAL A 127 -13.15 4.09 13.26
CA VAL A 127 -13.32 5.33 14.00
C VAL A 127 -12.19 6.29 13.65
N ASP A 128 -12.53 7.54 13.36
CA ASP A 128 -11.57 8.59 13.04
C ASP A 128 -10.63 8.90 14.22
N VAL A 129 -9.51 9.55 13.95
CA VAL A 129 -8.44 9.75 14.93
C VAL A 129 -8.15 11.23 15.19
N ASP A 130 -7.53 11.49 16.34
CA ASP A 130 -6.74 12.68 16.56
C ASP A 130 -5.28 12.39 16.22
N PRO A 131 -4.71 12.98 15.15
CA PRO A 131 -3.32 12.73 14.76
C PRO A 131 -2.29 13.01 15.85
N GLY A 132 -2.61 13.88 16.82
CA GLY A 132 -1.77 14.16 17.99
C GLY A 132 -1.77 13.03 19.02
N THR A 133 -2.70 12.09 18.93
CA THR A 133 -2.81 10.97 19.87
C THR A 133 -2.36 9.69 19.21
N PHE A 134 -1.09 9.33 19.41
CA PHE A 134 -0.43 8.22 18.74
C PHE A 134 0.47 7.40 19.67
N LYS A 135 0.89 6.24 19.19
CA LYS A 135 1.90 5.40 19.82
C LYS A 135 2.75 4.72 18.75
N ILE A 136 4.05 4.65 18.99
CA ILE A 136 4.95 3.81 18.20
C ILE A 136 5.35 2.61 19.06
N THR A 137 5.04 1.41 18.59
CA THR A 137 5.41 0.14 19.25
C THR A 137 5.86 -0.85 18.18
N GLY A 138 6.99 -1.51 18.42
CA GLY A 138 7.56 -2.47 17.46
C GLY A 138 7.87 -1.86 16.07
N GLY A 139 8.21 -0.57 16.04
CA GLY A 139 8.48 0.16 14.79
C GLY A 139 7.24 0.45 13.94
N LYS A 140 6.04 0.36 14.50
CA LYS A 140 4.74 0.60 13.85
C LYS A 140 4.04 1.80 14.46
N LEU A 141 3.37 2.62 13.63
CA LEU A 141 2.60 3.78 14.04
C LEU A 141 1.13 3.39 14.26
N PHE A 142 0.63 3.62 15.46
CA PHE A 142 -0.77 3.45 15.84
C PHE A 142 -1.39 4.81 16.16
N LEU A 143 -2.57 5.08 15.62
CA LEU A 143 -3.32 6.31 15.84
C LEU A 143 -4.57 6.03 16.67
N PHE A 144 -5.03 7.02 17.44
CA PHE A 144 -6.12 6.86 18.39
C PHE A 144 -7.11 8.02 18.33
N TYR A 145 -8.36 7.71 18.63
CA TYR A 145 -9.39 8.71 18.88
C TYR A 145 -9.14 9.43 20.21
N ASN A 146 -9.23 10.75 20.19
CA ASN A 146 -9.13 11.57 21.39
C ASN A 146 -9.99 12.83 21.26
N GLN A 147 -11.25 12.74 21.64
CA GLN A 147 -12.21 13.87 21.65
C GLN A 147 -13.25 13.66 22.76
N PHE A 148 -13.94 14.72 23.14
CA PHE A 148 -15.04 14.67 24.09
C PHE A 148 -14.71 13.92 25.40
N PHE A 149 -13.55 14.23 25.99
CA PHE A 149 -13.03 13.61 27.23
C PHE A 149 -12.69 12.11 27.09
N THR A 150 -12.75 11.54 25.90
CA THR A 150 -12.42 10.14 25.62
C THR A 150 -11.09 10.05 24.91
N ASN A 151 -10.07 9.46 25.55
CA ASN A 151 -8.77 9.15 24.96
C ASN A 151 -8.60 7.64 24.90
N THR A 152 -8.72 7.08 23.71
CA THR A 152 -8.70 5.62 23.50
C THR A 152 -7.30 5.01 23.61
N LEU A 153 -6.22 5.79 23.50
CA LEU A 153 -4.86 5.33 23.80
C LEU A 153 -4.73 4.83 25.25
N LYS A 154 -5.42 5.49 26.20
CA LYS A 154 -5.45 5.02 27.59
C LYS A 154 -6.11 3.65 27.74
N SER A 155 -7.16 3.40 26.97
CA SER A 155 -7.85 2.10 26.94
C SER A 155 -7.02 1.03 26.23
N TRP A 156 -6.35 1.37 25.13
CA TRP A 156 -5.41 0.50 24.43
C TRP A 156 -4.28 0.01 25.33
N ASN A 157 -3.66 0.92 26.09
CA ASN A 157 -2.54 0.58 26.97
C ASN A 157 -2.91 -0.37 28.13
N LYS A 158 -4.21 -0.57 28.43
CA LYS A 158 -4.65 -1.51 29.48
C LYS A 158 -4.56 -2.97 29.02
N ASP A 159 -4.72 -3.22 27.71
CA ASP A 159 -4.72 -4.58 27.15
C ASP A 159 -4.18 -4.59 25.70
N GLU A 160 -3.07 -3.91 25.47
CA GLU A 160 -2.47 -3.76 24.15
C GLU A 160 -2.21 -5.10 23.43
N PRO A 161 -1.67 -6.16 24.07
CA PRO A 161 -1.39 -7.39 23.36
C PRO A 161 -2.64 -8.07 22.77
N ASN A 162 -3.75 -8.07 23.49
CA ASN A 162 -5.01 -8.64 23.01
C ASN A 162 -5.66 -7.75 21.95
N LEU A 163 -5.73 -6.44 22.20
CA LEU A 163 -6.30 -5.48 21.27
C LEU A 163 -5.53 -5.43 19.95
N HIS A 164 -4.22 -5.51 20.00
CA HIS A 164 -3.36 -5.55 18.81
C HIS A 164 -3.67 -6.78 17.95
N ARG A 165 -3.68 -7.97 18.57
CA ARG A 165 -4.02 -9.21 17.87
C ARG A 165 -5.42 -9.18 17.25
N GLN A 166 -6.40 -8.64 17.98
CA GLN A 166 -7.77 -8.50 17.48
C GLN A 166 -7.86 -7.48 16.35
N ALA A 167 -7.14 -6.36 16.46
CA ALA A 167 -7.08 -5.34 15.41
C ALA A 167 -6.47 -5.88 14.11
N ASP A 168 -5.38 -6.64 14.20
CA ASP A 168 -4.77 -7.31 13.05
C ASP A 168 -5.78 -8.25 12.36
N ASN A 169 -6.47 -9.08 13.12
CA ASN A 169 -7.49 -10.00 12.59
C ASN A 169 -8.67 -9.25 11.95
N ASN A 170 -9.17 -8.18 12.59
CA ASN A 170 -10.29 -7.41 12.07
C ASN A 170 -9.91 -6.62 10.83
N TRP A 171 -8.69 -6.08 10.79
CA TRP A 171 -8.18 -5.38 9.62
C TRP A 171 -8.03 -6.31 8.40
N GLN A 172 -7.47 -7.51 8.61
CA GLN A 172 -7.32 -8.49 7.53
C GLN A 172 -8.65 -8.89 6.89
N LYS A 173 -9.73 -9.01 7.67
CA LYS A 173 -11.07 -9.34 7.13
C LYS A 173 -11.63 -8.32 6.15
N LEU A 174 -11.09 -7.09 6.12
CA LEU A 174 -11.54 -6.05 5.18
C LEU A 174 -11.00 -6.26 3.75
N PHE A 175 -10.00 -7.12 3.59
CA PHE A 175 -9.32 -7.38 2.32
C PHE A 175 -9.57 -8.80 1.77
N HIS A 176 -10.43 -9.54 2.44
CA HIS A 176 -10.93 -10.88 2.07
C HIS A 176 -12.47 -10.85 2.04
#